data_4a3b653cb1f3306cec6cf26acb704a36
#
_entry.id   4a3b653cb1f3306cec6cf26acb704a36
#
_cell.length_a   1.000
_cell.length_b   1.000
_cell.length_c   1.000
_cell.angle_alpha   90.00
_cell.angle_beta   90.00
_cell.angle_gamma   90.00
#
_symmetry.space_group_name_H-M   'P 1'
#
loop_
_entity.id
_entity.type
_entity.pdbx_description
1 polymer ?
#
loop_
_entity_poly.entity_id
_entity_poly.type
_entity_poly.pdbx_seq_one_letter_code
_entity_poly.pdbx_strand_id
1 'polypeptide(L)'
;MDERESLSHTKWECKYHVGFIPKCRRKVLYGELRGYLGEVLRKLAEQKESRIEEGHLMPDHVHMMIAIPPKYAVSQVIGFIKGKSAIHLARVYGERKRNFVGQHFWARGYWVSTVGRDEAVIRDYIRQQEQEDTRLDQMGLWR
;
A
#
# COMPACT_ATOMS: atom_id res chain seq x y z
N MET A 1 9.40 -24.42 3.61
CA MET A 1 9.34 -23.69 2.33
C MET A 1 10.36 -22.55 2.37
N ASP A 2 11.18 -22.47 1.37
CA ASP A 2 12.19 -21.43 1.31
C ASP A 2 11.50 -20.06 1.16
N GLU A 3 11.78 -19.14 2.07
CA GLU A 3 11.20 -17.79 2.03
C GLU A 3 11.78 -16.93 0.92
N ARG A 4 12.83 -17.42 0.27
CA ARG A 4 13.46 -16.68 -0.81
C ARG A 4 12.69 -16.85 -2.10
N GLU A 5 12.49 -15.76 -2.76
CA GLU A 5 11.86 -15.78 -4.07
C GLU A 5 12.80 -16.32 -5.13
N SER A 6 12.22 -16.80 -6.21
CA SER A 6 13.00 -17.36 -7.30
C SER A 6 12.66 -16.66 -8.60
N LEU A 7 13.69 -16.21 -9.32
CA LEU A 7 13.57 -15.61 -10.62
C LEU A 7 14.51 -16.37 -11.54
N SER A 8 13.94 -17.29 -12.34
CA SER A 8 14.73 -18.21 -13.17
C SER A 8 15.72 -18.99 -12.29
N HIS A 9 17.04 -18.76 -12.43
CA HIS A 9 18.08 -19.41 -11.61
C HIS A 9 18.56 -18.53 -10.47
N THR A 10 17.94 -17.38 -10.27
CA THR A 10 18.33 -16.42 -9.25
C THR A 10 17.35 -16.46 -8.09
N LYS A 11 17.84 -16.62 -6.89
CA LYS A 11 17.04 -16.48 -5.68
C LYS A 11 17.19 -15.06 -5.17
N TRP A 12 16.09 -14.50 -4.67
CA TRP A 12 16.09 -13.11 -4.20
C TRP A 12 15.20 -12.94 -2.97
N GLU A 13 15.53 -11.93 -2.20
CA GLU A 13 14.77 -11.55 -1.02
C GLU A 13 14.87 -10.03 -0.89
N CYS A 14 14.05 -9.34 -1.67
CA CYS A 14 14.06 -7.89 -1.73
C CYS A 14 12.72 -7.37 -1.21
N LYS A 15 12.70 -7.00 0.06
CA LYS A 15 11.50 -6.52 0.72
C LYS A 15 11.69 -5.11 1.20
N TYR A 16 10.62 -4.34 1.12
CA TYR A 16 10.62 -2.90 1.42
C TYR A 16 9.43 -2.55 2.28
N HIS A 17 9.65 -1.66 3.23
CA HIS A 17 8.58 -0.98 3.93
C HIS A 17 8.29 0.31 3.18
N VAL A 18 7.05 0.48 2.74
CA VAL A 18 6.64 1.60 1.89
C VAL A 18 5.44 2.30 2.53
N GLY A 19 5.47 3.63 2.49
CA GLY A 19 4.35 4.44 2.94
C GLY A 19 4.04 5.56 1.97
N PHE A 20 2.75 5.83 1.75
CA PHE A 20 2.33 6.99 0.97
C PHE A 20 0.96 7.48 1.44
N ILE A 21 0.62 8.68 1.05
CA ILE A 21 -0.53 9.38 1.61
C ILE A 21 -1.45 9.94 0.51
N PRO A 22 -2.75 10.06 0.80
CA PRO A 22 -3.64 10.81 -0.07
C PRO A 22 -3.21 12.28 -0.13
N LYS A 23 -3.51 12.93 -1.26
CA LYS A 23 -3.20 14.34 -1.43
C LYS A 23 -3.88 15.17 -0.33
N CYS A 24 -3.13 16.10 0.25
CA CYS A 24 -3.58 16.96 1.34
C CYS A 24 -3.82 16.21 2.66
N ARG A 25 -3.32 14.98 2.78
CA ARG A 25 -3.41 14.15 3.99
C ARG A 25 -4.84 14.06 4.54
N ARG A 26 -5.81 13.99 3.65
CA ARG A 26 -7.21 13.88 4.06
C ARG A 26 -7.51 12.48 4.57
N LYS A 27 -8.34 12.40 5.60
CA LYS A 27 -8.81 11.12 6.14
C LYS A 27 -9.94 10.60 5.26
N VAL A 28 -9.57 10.04 4.11
CA VAL A 28 -10.54 9.60 3.09
C VAL A 28 -10.63 8.08 2.95
N LEU A 29 -9.75 7.34 3.64
CA LEU A 29 -9.67 5.89 3.49
C LEU A 29 -10.51 5.19 4.57
N TYR A 30 -11.83 5.16 4.38
CA TYR A 30 -12.77 4.56 5.33
C TYR A 30 -13.57 3.42 4.72
N GLY A 31 -13.99 2.50 5.59
CA GLY A 31 -15.03 1.52 5.31
C GLY A 31 -14.83 0.73 4.02
N GLU A 32 -15.84 0.76 3.14
CA GLU A 32 -15.83 0.02 1.88
C GLU A 32 -14.69 0.43 0.96
N LEU A 33 -14.36 1.72 0.94
CA LEU A 33 -13.25 2.22 0.13
C LEU A 33 -11.94 1.57 0.55
N ARG A 34 -11.72 1.43 1.85
CA ARG A 34 -10.51 0.80 2.39
C ARG A 34 -10.38 -0.65 1.91
N GLY A 35 -11.45 -1.43 2.04
CA GLY A 35 -11.46 -2.82 1.60
C GLY A 35 -11.22 -2.95 0.09
N TYR A 36 -11.91 -2.14 -0.68
CA TYR A 36 -11.76 -2.12 -2.13
C TYR A 36 -10.34 -1.78 -2.55
N LEU A 37 -9.80 -0.71 -1.96
CA LEU A 37 -8.44 -0.26 -2.29
C LEU A 37 -7.40 -1.31 -1.94
N GLY A 38 -7.56 -1.98 -0.80
CA GLY A 38 -6.64 -3.05 -0.40
C GLY A 38 -6.52 -4.13 -1.46
N GLU A 39 -7.64 -4.58 -2.01
CA GLU A 39 -7.64 -5.58 -3.08
C GLU A 39 -7.00 -5.05 -4.36
N VAL A 40 -7.32 -3.81 -4.71
CA VAL A 40 -6.75 -3.17 -5.90
C VAL A 40 -5.23 -3.10 -5.80
N LEU A 41 -4.71 -2.65 -4.65
CA LEU A 41 -3.26 -2.55 -4.45
C LEU A 41 -2.57 -3.91 -4.56
N ARG A 42 -3.16 -4.98 -4.00
CA ARG A 42 -2.60 -6.33 -4.09
C ARG A 42 -2.56 -6.83 -5.53
N LYS A 43 -3.62 -6.63 -6.27
CA LYS A 43 -3.69 -7.06 -7.67
C LYS A 43 -2.71 -6.29 -8.55
N LEU A 44 -2.55 -5.00 -8.30
CA LEU A 44 -1.60 -4.18 -9.05
C LEU A 44 -0.16 -4.62 -8.76
N ALA A 45 0.15 -4.94 -7.51
CA ALA A 45 1.46 -5.48 -7.16
C ALA A 45 1.75 -6.77 -7.92
N GLU A 46 0.77 -7.67 -7.98
CA GLU A 46 0.90 -8.94 -8.70
C GLU A 46 1.19 -8.74 -10.19
N GLN A 47 0.65 -7.70 -10.80
CA GLN A 47 0.92 -7.39 -12.20
C GLN A 47 2.38 -7.01 -12.44
N LYS A 48 3.10 -6.64 -11.40
CA LYS A 48 4.53 -6.38 -11.42
C LYS A 48 5.31 -7.49 -10.72
N GLU A 49 4.74 -8.69 -10.68
CA GLU A 49 5.36 -9.86 -10.06
C GLU A 49 5.84 -9.60 -8.64
N SER A 50 5.20 -8.64 -7.98
CA SER A 50 5.48 -8.24 -6.61
C SER A 50 4.36 -8.72 -5.71
N ARG A 51 4.64 -8.78 -4.41
CA ARG A 51 3.66 -9.29 -3.46
C ARG A 51 3.64 -8.42 -2.21
N ILE A 52 2.45 -7.92 -1.88
CA ILE A 52 2.23 -7.24 -0.62
C ILE A 52 2.08 -8.32 0.45
N GLU A 53 3.05 -8.43 1.33
CA GLU A 53 3.07 -9.45 2.37
C GLU A 53 2.36 -9.01 3.64
N GLU A 54 2.41 -7.73 3.93
CA GLU A 54 1.71 -7.12 5.04
C GLU A 54 1.29 -5.74 4.61
N GLY A 55 0.09 -5.31 4.98
CA GLY A 55 -0.35 -3.98 4.61
C GLY A 55 -1.51 -3.52 5.45
N HIS A 56 -1.60 -2.22 5.64
CA HIS A 56 -2.72 -1.61 6.33
C HIS A 56 -3.01 -0.24 5.73
N LEU A 57 -4.29 0.03 5.54
CA LEU A 57 -4.80 1.30 5.06
C LEU A 57 -5.34 2.07 6.25
N MET A 58 -4.59 3.06 6.69
CA MET A 58 -5.04 3.98 7.73
C MET A 58 -5.83 5.11 7.08
N PRO A 59 -6.67 5.84 7.83
CA PRO A 59 -7.54 6.85 7.23
C PRO A 59 -6.81 7.89 6.38
N ASP A 60 -5.57 8.21 6.71
CA ASP A 60 -4.80 9.25 6.03
C ASP A 60 -3.48 8.78 5.44
N HIS A 61 -3.22 7.47 5.44
CA HIS A 61 -2.01 6.96 4.81
C HIS A 61 -2.06 5.44 4.63
N VAL A 62 -1.13 4.95 3.82
CA VAL A 62 -0.97 3.54 3.51
C VAL A 62 0.39 3.09 3.99
N HIS A 63 0.46 1.94 4.67
CA HIS A 63 1.69 1.25 5.00
C HIS A 63 1.67 -0.14 4.40
N MET A 64 2.79 -0.58 3.84
CA MET A 64 2.88 -1.94 3.34
C MET A 64 4.31 -2.47 3.42
N MET A 65 4.43 -3.79 3.56
CA MET A 65 5.68 -4.48 3.31
C MET A 65 5.51 -5.25 2.01
N ILE A 66 6.33 -4.94 1.02
CA ILE A 66 6.19 -5.48 -0.32
C ILE A 66 7.49 -6.14 -0.78
N ALA A 67 7.36 -7.34 -1.35
CA ALA A 67 8.46 -8.06 -1.98
C ALA A 67 8.47 -7.71 -3.47
N ILE A 68 9.58 -7.20 -3.96
CA ILE A 68 9.72 -6.74 -5.35
C ILE A 68 10.90 -7.48 -5.98
N PRO A 69 10.71 -8.18 -7.12
CA PRO A 69 11.82 -8.87 -7.77
C PRO A 69 12.87 -7.89 -8.28
N PRO A 70 14.15 -8.29 -8.26
CA PRO A 70 15.26 -7.38 -8.60
C PRO A 70 15.23 -6.86 -10.04
N LYS A 71 14.44 -7.44 -10.91
CA LYS A 71 14.29 -6.95 -12.28
C LYS A 71 13.49 -5.64 -12.38
N TYR A 72 12.80 -5.24 -11.31
CA TYR A 72 12.06 -3.98 -11.26
C TYR A 72 12.69 -3.03 -10.25
N ALA A 73 12.74 -1.76 -10.60
CA ALA A 73 13.05 -0.73 -9.62
C ALA A 73 11.84 -0.50 -8.71
N VAL A 74 12.11 -0.16 -7.45
CA VAL A 74 11.03 0.18 -6.51
C VAL A 74 10.14 1.28 -7.09
N SER A 75 10.75 2.30 -7.71
CA SER A 75 10.00 3.41 -8.30
C SER A 75 9.06 2.97 -9.42
N GLN A 76 9.44 1.96 -10.20
CA GLN A 76 8.57 1.43 -11.24
C GLN A 76 7.32 0.77 -10.65
N VAL A 77 7.52 -0.03 -9.61
CA VAL A 77 6.42 -0.77 -8.98
C VAL A 77 5.50 0.18 -8.22
N ILE A 78 6.06 1.03 -7.37
CA ILE A 78 5.25 1.94 -6.56
C ILE A 78 4.59 3.01 -7.42
N GLY A 79 5.28 3.52 -8.44
CA GLY A 79 4.68 4.45 -9.41
C GLY A 79 3.49 3.82 -10.14
N PHE A 80 3.63 2.56 -10.56
CA PHE A 80 2.55 1.82 -11.21
C PHE A 80 1.36 1.64 -10.26
N ILE A 81 1.61 1.20 -9.02
CA ILE A 81 0.56 0.98 -8.02
C ILE A 81 -0.18 2.29 -7.73
N LYS A 82 0.55 3.37 -7.48
CA LYS A 82 -0.07 4.66 -7.18
C LYS A 82 -0.87 5.19 -8.37
N GLY A 83 -0.30 5.15 -9.56
CA GLY A 83 -0.96 5.67 -10.76
C GLY A 83 -2.23 4.89 -11.11
N LYS A 84 -2.13 3.57 -11.15
CA LYS A 84 -3.28 2.73 -11.52
C LYS A 84 -4.36 2.72 -10.45
N SER A 85 -3.99 2.73 -9.17
CA SER A 85 -4.99 2.79 -8.10
C SER A 85 -5.75 4.11 -8.11
N ALA A 86 -5.07 5.21 -8.42
CA ALA A 86 -5.74 6.52 -8.55
C ALA A 86 -6.78 6.48 -9.67
N ILE A 87 -6.47 5.86 -10.80
CA ILE A 87 -7.41 5.72 -11.92
C ILE A 87 -8.61 4.86 -11.50
N HIS A 88 -8.36 3.74 -10.81
CA HIS A 88 -9.44 2.88 -10.30
C HIS A 88 -10.37 3.64 -9.36
N LEU A 89 -9.79 4.40 -8.43
CA LEU A 89 -10.57 5.18 -7.47
C LEU A 89 -11.42 6.24 -8.17
N ALA A 90 -10.85 6.93 -9.15
CA ALA A 90 -11.59 7.92 -9.92
C ALA A 90 -12.78 7.30 -10.67
N ARG A 91 -12.56 6.10 -11.23
CA ARG A 91 -13.60 5.41 -12.00
C ARG A 91 -14.75 4.93 -11.13
N VAL A 92 -14.44 4.41 -9.93
CA VAL A 92 -15.45 3.79 -9.07
C VAL A 92 -16.11 4.80 -8.13
N TYR A 93 -15.34 5.76 -7.61
CA TYR A 93 -15.81 6.69 -6.58
C TYR A 93 -15.86 8.15 -7.02
N GLY A 94 -15.24 8.47 -8.14
CA GLY A 94 -15.13 9.86 -8.61
C GLY A 94 -16.44 10.57 -8.83
N GLU A 95 -17.45 9.83 -9.31
CA GLU A 95 -18.79 10.38 -9.55
C GLU A 95 -19.53 10.69 -8.25
N ARG A 96 -19.15 9.98 -7.16
CA ARG A 96 -19.82 10.11 -5.87
C ARG A 96 -19.19 11.19 -4.98
N LYS A 97 -17.91 11.48 -5.20
CA LYS A 97 -17.17 12.42 -4.35
C LYS A 97 -16.27 13.30 -5.20
N ARG A 98 -16.48 14.60 -5.14
CA ARG A 98 -15.75 15.59 -5.94
C ARG A 98 -14.24 15.61 -5.69
N ASN A 99 -13.78 15.00 -4.60
CA ASN A 99 -12.36 14.98 -4.21
C ASN A 99 -11.54 13.90 -4.89
N PHE A 100 -12.19 12.99 -5.61
CA PHE A 100 -11.49 11.93 -6.33
C PHE A 100 -11.22 12.38 -7.76
N VAL A 101 -10.13 13.09 -7.94
CA VAL A 101 -9.72 13.54 -9.27
C VAL A 101 -8.57 12.64 -9.74
N GLY A 102 -8.93 11.48 -10.29
CA GLY A 102 -8.05 10.56 -10.98
C GLY A 102 -6.59 10.55 -10.55
N GLN A 103 -5.74 11.16 -11.37
CA GLN A 103 -4.29 11.16 -11.19
C GLN A 103 -3.81 11.89 -9.93
N HIS A 104 -4.68 12.61 -9.24
CA HIS A 104 -4.31 13.45 -8.11
C HIS A 104 -4.77 12.92 -6.76
N PHE A 105 -5.18 11.65 -6.71
CA PHE A 105 -5.62 11.08 -5.44
C PHE A 105 -4.46 10.99 -4.42
N TRP A 106 -3.30 10.54 -4.85
CA TRP A 106 -2.14 10.39 -3.98
C TRP A 106 -1.26 11.64 -4.01
N ALA A 107 -0.67 11.96 -2.86
CA ALA A 107 0.38 12.97 -2.81
C ALA A 107 1.60 12.46 -3.59
N ARG A 108 2.43 13.36 -4.08
CA ARG A 108 3.68 13.00 -4.76
C ARG A 108 4.61 12.27 -3.80
N GLY A 109 5.36 11.34 -4.36
CA GLY A 109 6.38 10.64 -3.62
C GLY A 109 5.84 9.56 -2.71
N TYR A 110 6.75 8.93 -2.02
CA TYR A 110 6.47 7.88 -1.06
C TYR A 110 7.70 7.74 -0.18
N TRP A 111 7.49 7.15 0.99
CA TRP A 111 8.59 6.80 1.87
C TRP A 111 8.93 5.33 1.66
N VAL A 112 10.22 4.99 1.65
CA VAL A 112 10.66 3.61 1.48
C VAL A 112 11.91 3.33 2.31
N SER A 113 11.96 2.13 2.90
CA SER A 113 13.17 1.60 3.50
C SER A 113 13.27 0.11 3.19
N THR A 114 14.50 -0.42 3.20
CA THR A 114 14.72 -1.86 3.08
C THR A 114 14.36 -2.53 4.39
N VAL A 115 13.87 -3.78 4.30
CA VAL A 115 13.42 -4.51 5.48
C VAL A 115 14.53 -5.34 6.11
N GLY A 116 15.30 -6.07 5.34
CA GLY A 116 16.42 -6.85 5.83
C GLY A 116 16.06 -7.76 6.99
N ARG A 117 16.88 -7.71 8.04
CA ARG A 117 16.71 -8.56 9.24
C ARG A 117 15.56 -8.12 10.13
N ASP A 118 15.04 -6.94 9.92
CA ASP A 118 14.01 -6.36 10.77
C ASP A 118 12.59 -6.68 10.31
N GLU A 119 12.44 -7.69 9.45
CA GLU A 119 11.14 -8.05 8.87
C GLU A 119 10.06 -8.28 9.93
N ALA A 120 10.37 -9.08 10.95
CA ALA A 120 9.40 -9.39 12.01
C ALA A 120 8.98 -8.13 12.76
N VAL A 121 9.94 -7.25 13.06
CA VAL A 121 9.68 -5.99 13.76
C VAL A 121 8.77 -5.09 12.91
N ILE A 122 9.04 -5.00 11.62
CA ILE A 122 8.25 -4.17 10.71
C ILE A 122 6.84 -4.73 10.54
N ARG A 123 6.69 -6.05 10.42
CA ARG A 123 5.36 -6.68 10.37
C ARG A 123 4.56 -6.37 11.61
N ASP A 124 5.17 -6.51 12.78
CA ASP A 124 4.49 -6.23 14.05
C ASP A 124 4.10 -4.77 14.14
N TYR A 125 4.97 -3.86 13.71
CA TYR A 125 4.66 -2.43 13.68
C TYR A 125 3.42 -2.15 12.82
N ILE A 126 3.35 -2.72 11.61
CA ILE A 126 2.21 -2.53 10.71
C ILE A 126 0.93 -3.08 11.34
N ARG A 127 1.00 -4.26 11.97
CA ARG A 127 -0.15 -4.85 12.66
C ARG A 127 -0.63 -4.04 13.85
N GLN A 128 0.30 -3.49 14.62
CA GLN A 128 -0.05 -2.62 15.74
C GLN A 128 -0.75 -1.35 15.27
N GLN A 129 -0.31 -0.78 14.16
CA GLN A 129 -0.98 0.37 13.55
C GLN A 129 -2.41 0.04 13.17
N GLU A 130 -2.62 -1.17 12.62
CA GLU A 130 -3.96 -1.63 12.26
C GLU A 130 -4.86 -1.75 13.48
N GLN A 131 -4.37 -2.37 14.56
CA GLN A 131 -5.12 -2.52 15.79
C GLN A 131 -5.50 -1.18 16.40
N GLU A 132 -4.55 -0.26 16.43
CA GLU A 132 -4.79 1.09 16.95
C GLU A 132 -5.82 1.83 16.12
N ASP A 133 -5.73 1.73 14.80
CA ASP A 133 -6.68 2.36 13.90
C ASP A 133 -8.10 1.80 14.10
N THR A 134 -8.21 0.48 14.23
CA THR A 134 -9.50 -0.18 14.50
C THR A 134 -10.10 0.31 15.82
N ARG A 135 -9.29 0.41 16.86
CA ARG A 135 -9.73 0.91 18.15
C ARG A 135 -10.24 2.35 18.04
N LEU A 136 -9.52 3.19 17.34
CA LEU A 136 -9.91 4.60 17.15
C LEU A 136 -11.19 4.71 16.32
N ASP A 137 -11.35 3.87 15.30
CA ASP A 137 -12.58 3.81 14.51
C ASP A 137 -13.78 3.45 15.38
N GLN A 138 -13.62 2.44 16.24
CA GLN A 138 -14.68 2.01 17.15
C GLN A 138 -15.06 3.11 18.13
N MET A 139 -14.12 3.93 18.52
CA MET A 139 -14.36 5.08 19.38
C MET A 139 -14.91 6.29 18.65
N GLY A 140 -14.98 6.23 17.33
CA GLY A 140 -15.52 7.31 16.50
C GLY A 140 -14.60 8.51 16.34
N LEU A 141 -13.30 8.36 16.63
CA LEU A 141 -12.34 9.46 16.60
C LEU A 141 -11.92 9.88 15.19
N TRP A 142 -12.24 9.05 14.21
CA TRP A 142 -11.85 9.31 12.80
C TRP A 142 -12.96 9.93 11.97
N ARG A 143 -14.05 10.30 12.58
CA ARG A 143 -15.21 10.88 11.87
C ARG A 143 -15.12 12.40 11.73
#